data_5971050e471cff0387b327d72b67d3a2
#
_entry.id   5971050e471cff0387b327d72b67d3a2
#
_cell.length_a   1.000
_cell.length_b   1.000
_cell.length_c   1.000
_cell.angle_alpha   90.00
_cell.angle_beta   90.00
_cell.angle_gamma   90.00
#
_symmetry.space_group_name_H-M   'P 1'
#
loop_
_entity.id
_entity.type
_entity.pdbx_description
1 polymer ?
#
loop_
_entity_poly.entity_id
_entity_poly.type
_entity_poly.pdbx_seq_one_letter_code
_entity_poly.pdbx_strand_id
1 'polypeptide(L)'
;AIKEWLSPKFEDNYNHRHSSQLYPLFDGMPKEIQADPKLQGAFRKLIELKLDRHWTNWEKQGGFMSFGLVQLGQAATSLGDAELAYRCLVPLVNRYWLSNLASTHNYRSLFNTDISGGMPAVLIKMLVASDPGIVSLLPALPKAWPSGTIEGVLCRGQIEVERLHWDGKAIQAVLRSSVRQEVRLVAPGPIQAISVGNGSGAAVRPDGPASRKLSLPAGVEVTVDVTLK
;
A
#
# COMPACT_ATOMS: atom_id res chain seq x y z
N ALA A 1 18.88 3.22 -10.52
CA ALA A 1 17.97 3.94 -9.61
C ALA A 1 17.44 5.20 -10.30
N ILE A 2 16.34 5.72 -9.80
CA ILE A 2 15.85 7.04 -10.20
C ILE A 2 16.75 8.10 -9.57
N LYS A 3 17.10 9.12 -10.35
CA LYS A 3 17.94 10.22 -9.89
C LYS A 3 17.14 11.28 -9.12
N GLU A 4 17.78 11.90 -8.14
CA GLU A 4 17.22 13.04 -7.42
C GLU A 4 17.27 14.33 -8.26
N TRP A 5 18.30 14.47 -9.09
CA TRP A 5 18.58 15.66 -9.88
C TRP A 5 18.55 15.38 -11.39
N LEU A 6 17.96 16.28 -12.14
CA LEU A 6 18.01 16.24 -13.61
C LEU A 6 19.40 16.62 -14.16
N SER A 7 20.10 17.51 -13.44
CA SER A 7 21.43 17.95 -13.86
C SER A 7 22.48 16.88 -13.56
N PRO A 8 23.34 16.51 -14.54
CA PRO A 8 24.44 15.57 -14.32
C PRO A 8 25.55 16.11 -13.43
N LYS A 9 25.52 17.41 -13.09
CA LYS A 9 26.52 18.04 -12.20
C LYS A 9 26.30 17.70 -10.72
N PHE A 10 25.11 17.19 -10.35
CA PHE A 10 24.79 16.84 -8.98
C PHE A 10 24.79 15.32 -8.79
N GLU A 11 25.43 14.88 -7.71
CA GLU A 11 25.43 13.47 -7.31
C GLU A 11 24.18 13.14 -6.49
N ASP A 12 23.71 11.89 -6.62
CA ASP A 12 22.58 11.39 -5.84
C ASP A 12 22.99 11.22 -4.37
N ASN A 13 22.18 11.75 -3.46
CA ASN A 13 22.38 11.61 -2.02
C ASN A 13 21.39 10.62 -1.42
N TYR A 14 21.77 9.36 -1.36
CA TYR A 14 20.94 8.31 -0.75
C TYR A 14 20.80 8.43 0.78
N ASN A 15 21.61 9.26 1.43
CA ASN A 15 21.46 9.61 2.86
C ASN A 15 20.46 10.75 3.07
N HIS A 16 20.04 11.43 2.00
CA HIS A 16 19.05 12.51 2.13
C HIS A 16 17.73 11.93 2.68
N ARG A 17 17.26 12.55 3.75
CA ARG A 17 16.08 12.12 4.51
C ARG A 17 14.77 12.20 3.73
N HIS A 18 14.66 13.08 2.75
CA HIS A 18 13.52 13.19 1.84
C HIS A 18 13.70 12.32 0.61
N SER A 19 12.58 11.92 0.01
CA SER A 19 12.55 11.05 -1.17
C SER A 19 11.64 11.64 -2.24
N SER A 20 11.84 12.94 -2.57
CA SER A 20 10.99 13.68 -3.52
C SER A 20 10.90 13.04 -4.91
N GLN A 21 11.95 12.35 -5.34
CA GLN A 21 11.94 11.59 -6.59
C GLN A 21 10.99 10.38 -6.59
N LEU A 22 10.49 9.97 -5.41
CA LEU A 22 9.44 8.95 -5.27
C LEU A 22 8.02 9.52 -5.26
N TYR A 23 7.86 10.84 -5.32
CA TYR A 23 6.56 11.52 -5.28
C TYR A 23 5.49 10.89 -6.19
N PRO A 24 5.80 10.49 -7.43
CA PRO A 24 4.81 9.87 -8.31
C PRO A 24 4.18 8.58 -7.75
N LEU A 25 4.84 7.93 -6.76
CA LEU A 25 4.40 6.67 -6.17
C LEU A 25 3.77 6.83 -4.78
N PHE A 26 3.64 8.05 -4.24
CA PHE A 26 3.10 8.21 -2.88
C PHE A 26 1.60 7.91 -2.80
N ASP A 27 0.86 8.24 -3.83
CA ASP A 27 -0.59 8.04 -3.84
C ASP A 27 -1.01 6.76 -4.59
N GLY A 28 -0.42 6.52 -5.74
CA GLY A 28 -0.67 5.37 -6.59
C GLY A 28 0.48 5.13 -7.54
N MET A 29 0.28 4.35 -8.58
CA MET A 29 1.28 4.13 -9.63
C MET A 29 0.76 4.70 -10.96
N PRO A 30 1.37 5.78 -11.49
CA PRO A 30 1.03 6.32 -12.80
C PRO A 30 1.12 5.26 -13.90
N LYS A 31 0.26 5.38 -14.92
CA LYS A 31 0.18 4.40 -16.02
C LYS A 31 1.52 4.25 -16.76
N GLU A 32 2.26 5.33 -16.89
CA GLU A 32 3.58 5.37 -17.53
C GLU A 32 4.59 4.52 -16.76
N ILE A 33 4.57 4.56 -15.44
CA ILE A 33 5.41 3.72 -14.58
C ILE A 33 4.89 2.28 -14.60
N GLN A 34 3.58 2.08 -14.57
CA GLN A 34 2.95 0.76 -14.62
C GLN A 34 3.30 0.01 -15.91
N ALA A 35 3.40 0.71 -17.02
CA ALA A 35 3.71 0.15 -18.33
C ALA A 35 5.21 -0.14 -18.56
N ASP A 36 6.10 0.38 -17.68
CA ASP A 36 7.56 0.24 -17.85
C ASP A 36 8.22 -0.53 -16.69
N PRO A 37 8.45 -1.85 -16.84
CA PRO A 37 9.12 -2.67 -15.82
C PRO A 37 10.54 -2.19 -15.48
N LYS A 38 11.26 -1.54 -16.40
CA LYS A 38 12.59 -0.99 -16.13
C LYS A 38 12.50 0.21 -15.20
N LEU A 39 11.51 1.07 -15.43
CA LEU A 39 11.24 2.22 -14.59
C LEU A 39 10.79 1.78 -13.18
N GLN A 40 9.90 0.79 -13.07
CA GLN A 40 9.53 0.18 -11.80
C GLN A 40 10.77 -0.38 -11.06
N GLY A 41 11.64 -1.11 -11.77
CA GLY A 41 12.90 -1.62 -11.22
C GLY A 41 13.84 -0.51 -10.75
N ALA A 42 13.89 0.62 -11.44
CA ALA A 42 14.69 1.78 -11.06
C ALA A 42 14.17 2.45 -9.78
N PHE A 43 12.84 2.55 -9.61
CA PHE A 43 12.21 3.03 -8.37
C PHE A 43 12.46 2.06 -7.21
N ARG A 44 12.27 0.76 -7.43
CA ARG A 44 12.55 -0.27 -6.42
C ARG A 44 13.99 -0.19 -5.93
N LYS A 45 14.94 -0.08 -6.87
CA LYS A 45 16.37 0.06 -6.53
C LYS A 45 16.68 1.30 -5.71
N LEU A 46 16.00 2.42 -5.97
CA LEU A 46 16.16 3.64 -5.16
C LEU A 46 15.68 3.42 -3.72
N ILE A 47 14.50 2.78 -3.54
CA ILE A 47 13.95 2.49 -2.21
C ILE A 47 14.92 1.59 -1.43
N GLU A 48 15.44 0.54 -2.05
CA GLU A 48 16.43 -0.36 -1.45
C GLU A 48 17.68 0.40 -0.99
N LEU A 49 18.29 1.20 -1.88
CA LEU A 49 19.50 1.98 -1.55
C LEU A 49 19.28 2.93 -0.39
N LYS A 50 18.14 3.62 -0.35
CA LYS A 50 17.81 4.52 0.76
C LYS A 50 17.55 3.74 2.05
N LEU A 51 16.84 2.62 1.98
CA LEU A 51 16.54 1.79 3.15
C LEU A 51 17.83 1.17 3.73
N ASP A 52 18.74 0.70 2.88
CA ASP A 52 20.03 0.17 3.32
C ASP A 52 20.88 1.25 4.03
N ARG A 53 20.84 2.50 3.54
CA ARG A 53 21.47 3.64 4.22
C ARG A 53 20.79 3.98 5.55
N HIS A 54 19.47 3.86 5.65
CA HIS A 54 18.76 3.99 6.93
C HIS A 54 19.28 2.98 7.96
N TRP A 55 19.41 1.70 7.61
CA TRP A 55 19.91 0.66 8.50
C TRP A 55 21.37 0.89 8.93
N THR A 56 22.20 1.49 8.09
CA THR A 56 23.61 1.76 8.38
C THR A 56 23.81 3.01 9.28
N ASN A 57 22.87 3.97 9.24
CA ASN A 57 23.04 5.29 9.86
C ASN A 57 21.91 5.69 10.82
N TRP A 58 21.04 4.77 11.20
CA TRP A 58 19.83 5.07 11.95
C TRP A 58 20.06 5.69 13.34
N GLU A 59 21.23 5.43 13.96
CA GLU A 59 21.61 5.99 15.27
C GLU A 59 22.23 7.38 15.17
N LYS A 60 22.67 7.78 13.99
CA LYS A 60 23.35 9.07 13.81
C LYS A 60 22.33 10.20 13.69
N GLN A 61 22.53 11.26 14.46
CA GLN A 61 21.74 12.48 14.33
C GLN A 61 21.87 13.04 12.91
N GLY A 62 20.73 13.39 12.30
CA GLY A 62 20.68 13.89 10.92
C GLY A 62 20.58 12.80 9.84
N GLY A 63 20.56 11.51 10.23
CA GLY A 63 20.26 10.39 9.34
C GLY A 63 18.79 10.35 8.94
N PHE A 64 18.32 9.16 8.64
CA PHE A 64 16.92 8.94 8.22
C PHE A 64 15.94 9.40 9.30
N MET A 65 14.88 10.06 8.87
CA MET A 65 13.74 10.41 9.72
C MET A 65 12.55 9.45 9.46
N SER A 66 11.65 9.33 10.43
CA SER A 66 10.47 8.48 10.35
C SER A 66 9.60 8.78 9.11
N PHE A 67 9.42 10.06 8.76
CA PHE A 67 8.68 10.45 7.55
C PHE A 67 9.33 9.95 6.25
N GLY A 68 10.66 9.87 6.19
CA GLY A 68 11.37 9.27 5.07
C GLY A 68 11.00 7.80 4.87
N LEU A 69 10.85 7.03 5.95
CA LEU A 69 10.37 5.64 5.90
C LEU A 69 8.92 5.53 5.44
N VAL A 70 8.06 6.47 5.83
CA VAL A 70 6.69 6.56 5.31
C VAL A 70 6.71 6.75 3.80
N GLN A 71 7.53 7.67 3.28
CA GLN A 71 7.67 7.91 1.84
C GLN A 71 8.14 6.65 1.09
N LEU A 72 9.15 5.95 1.62
CA LEU A 72 9.63 4.70 1.05
C LEU A 72 8.55 3.62 1.08
N GLY A 73 7.84 3.47 2.21
CA GLY A 73 6.75 2.50 2.38
C GLY A 73 5.59 2.74 1.43
N GLN A 74 5.14 4.00 1.27
CA GLN A 74 4.10 4.37 0.31
C GLN A 74 4.49 4.01 -1.13
N ALA A 75 5.73 4.32 -1.52
CA ALA A 75 6.22 4.02 -2.86
C ALA A 75 6.37 2.51 -3.09
N ALA A 76 6.91 1.76 -2.13
CA ALA A 76 7.02 0.31 -2.21
C ALA A 76 5.65 -0.37 -2.34
N THR A 77 4.66 0.11 -1.59
CA THR A 77 3.28 -0.39 -1.66
C THR A 77 2.66 -0.11 -3.04
N SER A 78 2.87 1.07 -3.61
CA SER A 78 2.40 1.38 -4.97
C SER A 78 3.04 0.48 -6.04
N LEU A 79 4.30 0.05 -5.83
CA LEU A 79 4.97 -0.92 -6.70
C LEU A 79 4.49 -2.37 -6.49
N GLY A 80 3.59 -2.62 -5.53
CA GLY A 80 3.15 -3.97 -5.16
C GLY A 80 4.26 -4.81 -4.52
N ASP A 81 5.34 -4.17 -4.03
CA ASP A 81 6.47 -4.86 -3.41
C ASP A 81 6.23 -5.00 -1.90
N ALA A 82 5.55 -6.09 -1.54
CA ALA A 82 5.09 -6.36 -0.18
C ALA A 82 6.25 -6.45 0.84
N GLU A 83 7.32 -7.14 0.47
CA GLU A 83 8.45 -7.34 1.39
C GLU A 83 9.24 -6.04 1.58
N LEU A 84 9.38 -5.25 0.52
CA LEU A 84 10.05 -3.95 0.62
C LEU A 84 9.22 -2.95 1.44
N ALA A 85 7.89 -2.92 1.25
CA ALA A 85 6.98 -2.13 2.07
C ALA A 85 7.02 -2.55 3.55
N TYR A 86 7.03 -3.85 3.82
CA TYR A 86 7.15 -4.40 5.18
C TYR A 86 8.48 -4.01 5.84
N ARG A 87 9.61 -4.07 5.11
CA ARG A 87 10.91 -3.60 5.58
C ARG A 87 10.93 -2.11 5.94
N CYS A 88 10.10 -1.29 5.29
CA CYS A 88 9.92 0.12 5.66
C CYS A 88 9.03 0.28 6.90
N LEU A 89 7.99 -0.56 7.04
CA LEU A 89 7.01 -0.48 8.12
C LEU A 89 7.59 -0.92 9.48
N VAL A 90 8.36 -2.01 9.51
CA VAL A 90 8.91 -2.57 10.75
C VAL A 90 9.69 -1.55 11.60
N PRO A 91 10.64 -0.76 11.05
CA PRO A 91 11.32 0.26 11.84
C PRO A 91 10.41 1.39 12.29
N LEU A 92 9.37 1.76 11.52
CA LEU A 92 8.37 2.74 11.97
C LEU A 92 7.70 2.29 13.26
N VAL A 93 7.31 1.00 13.33
CA VAL A 93 6.66 0.44 14.52
C VAL A 93 7.64 0.33 15.69
N ASN A 94 8.83 -0.21 15.45
CA ASN A 94 9.72 -0.64 16.54
C ASN A 94 10.65 0.45 17.09
N ARG A 95 10.85 1.57 16.37
CA ARG A 95 11.91 2.53 16.69
C ARG A 95 11.46 3.95 16.91
N TYR A 96 10.35 4.35 16.31
CA TYR A 96 9.94 5.76 16.26
C TYR A 96 8.75 6.07 17.18
N TRP A 97 8.38 5.13 18.05
CA TRP A 97 7.38 5.33 19.10
C TRP A 97 8.03 5.22 20.47
N LEU A 98 7.63 6.10 21.37
CA LEU A 98 7.97 6.05 22.78
C LEU A 98 6.94 5.19 23.54
N SER A 99 7.26 4.82 24.77
CA SER A 99 6.38 3.99 25.60
C SER A 99 5.01 4.65 25.91
N ASN A 100 4.94 5.97 25.82
CA ASN A 100 3.71 6.76 25.96
C ASN A 100 2.95 6.97 24.64
N LEU A 101 3.32 6.24 23.58
CA LEU A 101 2.77 6.34 22.23
C LEU A 101 3.02 7.68 21.53
N ALA A 102 3.91 8.50 22.03
CA ALA A 102 4.37 9.67 21.28
C ALA A 102 5.32 9.22 20.16
N SER A 103 5.06 9.68 18.95
CA SER A 103 5.89 9.41 17.78
C SER A 103 7.06 10.39 17.69
N THR A 104 8.17 9.97 17.12
CA THR A 104 9.39 10.76 17.00
C THR A 104 9.85 10.92 15.57
N HIS A 105 10.41 12.08 15.27
CA HIS A 105 10.97 12.40 13.96
C HIS A 105 12.27 11.62 13.70
N ASN A 106 13.24 11.76 14.60
CA ASN A 106 14.46 10.98 14.63
C ASN A 106 14.36 9.93 15.75
N TYR A 107 15.26 8.98 15.75
CA TYR A 107 15.27 7.93 16.78
C TYR A 107 15.25 8.56 18.19
N ARG A 108 14.14 8.33 18.91
CA ARG A 108 13.89 8.84 20.27
C ARG A 108 14.09 10.35 20.48
N SER A 109 14.00 11.13 19.41
CA SER A 109 14.22 12.58 19.46
C SER A 109 13.22 13.30 18.57
N LEU A 110 12.84 14.51 18.98
CA LEU A 110 11.90 15.39 18.30
C LEU A 110 10.51 14.73 18.10
N PHE A 111 9.54 15.17 18.88
CA PHE A 111 8.13 14.78 18.66
C PHE A 111 7.72 15.11 17.22
N ASN A 112 7.00 14.20 16.60
CA ASN A 112 6.56 14.33 15.21
C ASN A 112 5.22 13.64 15.02
N THR A 113 4.28 14.33 14.40
CA THR A 113 2.94 13.79 14.10
C THR A 113 2.85 13.07 12.75
N ASP A 114 3.88 13.20 11.88
CA ASP A 114 3.82 12.69 10.49
C ASP A 114 3.59 11.18 10.45
N ILE A 115 4.22 10.42 11.36
CA ILE A 115 4.05 8.97 11.37
C ILE A 115 2.75 8.51 12.03
N SER A 116 2.10 9.36 12.83
CA SER A 116 0.79 9.03 13.42
C SER A 116 -0.28 8.79 12.36
N GLY A 117 -0.20 9.49 11.23
CA GLY A 117 -1.02 9.23 10.05
C GLY A 117 -0.30 8.40 8.99
N GLY A 118 1.01 8.64 8.80
CA GLY A 118 1.78 8.02 7.73
C GLY A 118 1.98 6.52 7.88
N MET A 119 2.25 6.03 9.09
CA MET A 119 2.40 4.59 9.33
C MET A 119 1.08 3.82 9.11
N PRO A 120 -0.06 4.23 9.68
CA PRO A 120 -1.34 3.60 9.36
C PRO A 120 -1.68 3.67 7.86
N ALA A 121 -1.37 4.78 7.19
CA ALA A 121 -1.61 4.90 5.76
C ALA A 121 -0.82 3.89 4.92
N VAL A 122 0.45 3.63 5.26
CA VAL A 122 1.25 2.56 4.62
C VAL A 122 0.61 1.20 4.88
N LEU A 123 0.26 0.90 6.14
CA LEU A 123 -0.34 -0.37 6.54
C LEU A 123 -1.67 -0.62 5.83
N ILE A 124 -2.57 0.36 5.86
CA ILE A 124 -3.88 0.26 5.19
C ILE A 124 -3.68 0.02 3.70
N LYS A 125 -2.81 0.79 3.06
CA LYS A 125 -2.55 0.68 1.62
C LYS A 125 -1.92 -0.66 1.23
N MET A 126 -1.15 -1.30 2.10
CA MET A 126 -0.66 -2.67 1.89
C MET A 126 -1.79 -3.70 1.84
N LEU A 127 -2.89 -3.46 2.55
CA LEU A 127 -4.03 -4.37 2.67
C LEU A 127 -5.19 -4.00 1.75
N VAL A 128 -5.48 -2.70 1.63
CA VAL A 128 -6.54 -2.19 0.75
C VAL A 128 -6.03 -0.93 0.05
N ALA A 129 -6.03 -0.94 -1.27
CA ALA A 129 -5.76 0.24 -2.08
C ALA A 129 -6.90 0.53 -3.04
N SER A 130 -7.10 1.80 -3.39
CA SER A 130 -8.18 2.18 -4.30
C SER A 130 -7.81 3.35 -5.20
N ASP A 131 -8.28 3.28 -6.43
CA ASP A 131 -8.37 4.37 -7.38
C ASP A 131 -9.83 4.54 -7.82
N PRO A 132 -10.22 5.66 -8.44
CA PRO A 132 -11.58 5.79 -8.95
C PRO A 132 -11.98 4.60 -9.83
N GLY A 133 -13.00 3.84 -9.40
CA GLY A 133 -13.48 2.65 -10.09
C GLY A 133 -12.63 1.38 -9.89
N ILE A 134 -11.63 1.40 -9.00
CA ILE A 134 -10.78 0.23 -8.71
C ILE A 134 -10.66 0.04 -7.19
N VAL A 135 -10.85 -1.18 -6.74
CA VAL A 135 -10.56 -1.62 -5.36
C VAL A 135 -9.59 -2.80 -5.43
N SER A 136 -8.43 -2.65 -4.83
CA SER A 136 -7.39 -3.67 -4.77
C SER A 136 -7.33 -4.28 -3.37
N LEU A 137 -7.53 -5.58 -3.28
CA LEU A 137 -7.44 -6.35 -2.05
C LEU A 137 -6.03 -6.90 -1.91
N LEU A 138 -5.39 -6.67 -0.76
CA LEU A 138 -4.08 -7.18 -0.39
C LEU A 138 -2.98 -6.89 -1.43
N PRO A 139 -2.89 -5.66 -1.99
CA PRO A 139 -1.96 -5.35 -3.09
C PRO A 139 -0.49 -5.51 -2.72
N ALA A 140 -0.16 -5.47 -1.42
CA ALA A 140 1.20 -5.62 -0.92
C ALA A 140 1.22 -6.42 0.40
N LEU A 141 0.58 -7.60 0.43
CA LEU A 141 0.52 -8.47 1.60
C LEU A 141 1.87 -9.18 1.82
N PRO A 142 2.60 -8.90 2.92
CA PRO A 142 3.87 -9.56 3.19
C PRO A 142 3.65 -11.01 3.68
N LYS A 143 4.64 -11.86 3.48
CA LYS A 143 4.63 -13.25 3.95
C LYS A 143 4.49 -13.38 5.46
N ALA A 144 4.87 -12.34 6.21
CA ALA A 144 4.73 -12.29 7.66
C ALA A 144 3.27 -12.23 8.14
N TRP A 145 2.32 -11.93 7.26
CA TRP A 145 0.89 -11.83 7.58
C TRP A 145 0.06 -12.89 6.81
N PRO A 146 0.21 -14.18 7.14
CA PRO A 146 -0.45 -15.27 6.41
C PRO A 146 -1.98 -15.26 6.54
N SER A 147 -2.48 -14.67 7.60
CA SER A 147 -3.91 -14.45 7.85
C SER A 147 -4.15 -13.16 8.61
N GLY A 148 -5.37 -12.62 8.53
CA GLY A 148 -5.72 -11.42 9.27
C GLY A 148 -7.08 -10.86 8.87
N THR A 149 -7.42 -9.74 9.51
CA THR A 149 -8.65 -8.97 9.24
C THR A 149 -8.36 -7.48 9.36
N ILE A 150 -8.95 -6.69 8.48
CA ILE A 150 -9.04 -5.24 8.60
C ILE A 150 -10.49 -4.81 8.34
N GLU A 151 -10.95 -3.78 9.04
CA GLU A 151 -12.33 -3.29 8.98
C GLU A 151 -12.37 -1.77 8.79
N GLY A 152 -13.45 -1.26 8.17
CA GLY A 152 -13.77 0.15 8.08
C GLY A 152 -12.83 0.95 7.17
N VAL A 153 -12.37 0.38 6.05
CA VAL A 153 -11.48 1.08 5.12
C VAL A 153 -12.27 1.85 4.08
N LEU A 154 -12.20 3.17 4.13
CA LEU A 154 -12.80 4.05 3.13
C LEU A 154 -11.96 4.08 1.86
N CYS A 155 -12.58 3.72 0.75
CA CYS A 155 -12.00 3.69 -0.58
C CYS A 155 -12.49 4.88 -1.43
N ARG A 156 -11.75 5.21 -2.48
CA ARG A 156 -12.19 6.18 -3.49
C ARG A 156 -13.47 5.70 -4.19
N GLY A 157 -14.28 6.65 -4.65
CA GLY A 157 -15.53 6.34 -5.33
C GLY A 157 -16.69 6.00 -4.40
N GLN A 158 -16.65 6.48 -3.14
CA GLN A 158 -17.72 6.29 -2.16
C GLN A 158 -17.96 4.80 -1.83
N ILE A 159 -16.89 4.04 -1.74
CA ILE A 159 -16.90 2.62 -1.40
C ILE A 159 -16.24 2.47 -0.02
N GLU A 160 -16.81 1.62 0.80
CA GLU A 160 -16.22 1.16 2.05
C GLU A 160 -15.94 -0.34 1.94
N VAL A 161 -14.72 -0.75 2.30
CA VAL A 161 -14.41 -2.12 2.66
C VAL A 161 -14.74 -2.26 4.13
N GLU A 162 -15.97 -2.66 4.45
CA GLU A 162 -16.44 -2.79 5.83
C GLU A 162 -15.64 -3.85 6.58
N ARG A 163 -15.27 -4.92 5.85
CA ARG A 163 -14.41 -5.98 6.37
C ARG A 163 -13.64 -6.65 5.24
N LEU A 164 -12.37 -6.89 5.47
CA LEU A 164 -11.52 -7.74 4.65
C LEU A 164 -10.86 -8.77 5.57
N HIS A 165 -11.11 -10.04 5.30
CA HIS A 165 -10.48 -11.17 5.97
C HIS A 165 -9.70 -12.00 4.96
N TRP A 166 -8.53 -12.50 5.35
CA TRP A 166 -7.75 -13.42 4.53
C TRP A 166 -7.14 -14.54 5.38
N ASP A 167 -7.02 -15.71 4.77
CA ASP A 167 -6.35 -16.88 5.32
C ASP A 167 -5.74 -17.68 4.18
N GLY A 168 -4.42 -17.60 4.02
CA GLY A 168 -3.70 -18.20 2.91
C GLY A 168 -4.22 -17.73 1.54
N LYS A 169 -4.90 -18.61 0.81
CA LYS A 169 -5.46 -18.33 -0.52
C LYS A 169 -6.92 -17.88 -0.51
N ALA A 170 -7.56 -17.90 0.64
CA ALA A 170 -8.95 -17.47 0.79
C ALA A 170 -9.01 -15.99 1.21
N ILE A 171 -9.85 -15.21 0.53
CA ILE A 171 -10.10 -13.80 0.82
C ILE A 171 -11.60 -13.60 0.86
N GLN A 172 -12.11 -13.00 1.92
CA GLN A 172 -13.48 -12.53 2.02
C GLN A 172 -13.50 -11.03 2.21
N ALA A 173 -14.20 -10.31 1.34
CA ALA A 173 -14.41 -8.88 1.46
C ALA A 173 -15.89 -8.55 1.60
N VAL A 174 -16.24 -7.69 2.53
CA VAL A 174 -17.56 -7.10 2.67
C VAL A 174 -17.46 -5.66 2.21
N LEU A 175 -18.18 -5.33 1.15
CA LEU A 175 -18.13 -4.04 0.48
C LEU A 175 -19.48 -3.34 0.56
N ARG A 176 -19.48 -2.03 0.79
CA ARG A 176 -20.66 -1.17 0.67
C ARG A 176 -20.33 0.02 -0.23
N SER A 177 -21.21 0.32 -1.16
CA SER A 177 -21.11 1.52 -2.00
C SER A 177 -22.28 2.45 -1.72
N SER A 178 -22.03 3.74 -1.54
CA SER A 178 -23.10 4.74 -1.36
C SER A 178 -23.91 4.99 -2.63
N VAL A 179 -23.36 4.64 -3.78
CA VAL A 179 -24.00 4.81 -5.10
C VAL A 179 -23.97 3.52 -5.90
N ARG A 180 -24.93 3.34 -6.79
CA ARG A 180 -24.87 2.22 -7.75
C ARG A 180 -23.72 2.45 -8.72
N GLN A 181 -22.77 1.51 -8.78
CA GLN A 181 -21.61 1.62 -9.67
C GLN A 181 -21.04 0.26 -10.04
N GLU A 182 -20.20 0.25 -11.08
CA GLU A 182 -19.34 -0.88 -11.40
C GLU A 182 -17.91 -0.55 -11.00
N VAL A 183 -17.23 -1.48 -10.33
CA VAL A 183 -15.84 -1.35 -9.93
C VAL A 183 -15.03 -2.55 -10.41
N ARG A 184 -13.76 -2.32 -10.65
CA ARG A 184 -12.78 -3.37 -10.89
C ARG A 184 -12.22 -3.82 -9.54
N LEU A 185 -12.56 -5.04 -9.13
CA LEU A 185 -11.96 -5.69 -7.97
C LEU A 185 -10.67 -6.39 -8.41
N VAL A 186 -9.56 -6.08 -7.75
CA VAL A 186 -8.24 -6.64 -8.04
C VAL A 186 -7.77 -7.46 -6.84
N ALA A 187 -7.39 -8.71 -7.09
CA ALA A 187 -6.82 -9.62 -6.08
C ALA A 187 -5.28 -9.66 -6.20
N PRO A 188 -4.54 -10.11 -5.16
CA PRO A 188 -3.07 -10.15 -5.17
C PRO A 188 -2.47 -11.19 -6.13
N GLY A 189 -3.30 -12.04 -6.70
CA GLY A 189 -2.88 -13.09 -7.64
C GLY A 189 -4.03 -13.60 -8.49
N PRO A 190 -3.75 -14.58 -9.38
CA PRO A 190 -4.78 -15.16 -10.25
C PRO A 190 -5.93 -15.75 -9.43
N ILE A 191 -7.16 -15.37 -9.80
CA ILE A 191 -8.39 -15.82 -9.15
C ILE A 191 -8.77 -17.20 -9.71
N GLN A 192 -8.87 -18.20 -8.84
CA GLN A 192 -9.41 -19.51 -9.16
C GLN A 192 -10.94 -19.50 -9.15
N ALA A 193 -11.53 -18.95 -8.09
CA ALA A 193 -12.97 -18.85 -7.92
C ALA A 193 -13.35 -17.51 -7.28
N ILE A 194 -14.53 -17.02 -7.60
CA ILE A 194 -15.13 -15.85 -6.96
C ILE A 194 -16.65 -16.04 -6.88
N SER A 195 -17.23 -15.70 -5.75
CA SER A 195 -18.67 -15.65 -5.56
C SER A 195 -19.09 -14.35 -4.88
N VAL A 196 -20.34 -13.96 -5.08
CA VAL A 196 -20.97 -12.84 -4.37
C VAL A 196 -22.18 -13.35 -3.61
N GLY A 197 -22.42 -12.78 -2.43
CA GLY A 197 -23.53 -13.18 -1.56
C GLY A 197 -24.89 -13.10 -2.27
N ASN A 198 -25.71 -14.12 -2.08
CA ASN A 198 -27.05 -14.19 -2.66
C ASN A 198 -27.95 -13.07 -2.13
N GLY A 199 -28.80 -12.52 -3.00
CA GLY A 199 -29.78 -11.49 -2.61
C GLY A 199 -29.23 -10.07 -2.55
N SER A 200 -27.92 -9.85 -2.71
CA SER A 200 -27.32 -8.51 -2.71
C SER A 200 -27.67 -7.67 -3.95
N GLY A 201 -28.12 -8.31 -5.05
CA GLY A 201 -28.27 -7.65 -6.35
C GLY A 201 -26.94 -7.29 -7.03
N ALA A 202 -25.82 -7.73 -6.46
CA ALA A 202 -24.50 -7.60 -7.06
C ALA A 202 -24.28 -8.64 -8.16
N ALA A 203 -23.46 -8.30 -9.14
CA ALA A 203 -23.05 -9.22 -10.21
C ALA A 203 -21.56 -9.14 -10.45
N VAL A 204 -20.94 -10.27 -10.75
CA VAL A 204 -19.51 -10.37 -11.03
C VAL A 204 -19.30 -10.83 -12.46
N ARG A 205 -18.35 -10.21 -13.16
CA ARG A 205 -17.98 -10.55 -14.55
C ARG A 205 -16.47 -10.69 -14.69
N PRO A 206 -15.99 -11.59 -15.59
CA PRO A 206 -14.55 -11.67 -15.89
C PRO A 206 -13.98 -10.35 -16.36
N ASP A 207 -12.71 -10.06 -15.98
CA ASP A 207 -12.00 -8.87 -16.41
C ASP A 207 -10.50 -9.15 -16.67
N GLY A 208 -9.93 -10.13 -15.98
CA GLY A 208 -8.55 -10.56 -16.15
C GLY A 208 -8.20 -11.70 -15.21
N PRO A 209 -6.96 -12.20 -15.25
CA PRO A 209 -6.57 -13.33 -14.40
C PRO A 209 -6.72 -13.05 -12.90
N ALA A 210 -6.35 -11.82 -12.47
CA ALA A 210 -6.40 -11.38 -11.08
C ALA A 210 -7.49 -10.32 -10.83
N SER A 211 -8.41 -10.06 -11.76
CA SER A 211 -9.40 -9.00 -11.61
C SER A 211 -10.80 -9.44 -12.09
N ARG A 212 -11.81 -8.78 -11.51
CA ARG A 212 -13.21 -8.94 -11.87
C ARG A 212 -13.92 -7.60 -11.88
N LYS A 213 -14.89 -7.42 -12.79
CA LYS A 213 -15.85 -6.34 -12.71
C LYS A 213 -16.96 -6.73 -11.76
N LEU A 214 -17.20 -5.90 -10.77
CA LEU A 214 -18.21 -6.09 -9.74
C LEU A 214 -19.21 -4.95 -9.79
N SER A 215 -20.49 -5.28 -10.01
CA SER A 215 -21.58 -4.30 -9.91
C SER A 215 -22.00 -4.19 -8.45
N LEU A 216 -21.92 -2.99 -7.88
CA LEU A 216 -22.34 -2.70 -6.52
C LEU A 216 -23.65 -1.91 -6.53
N PRO A 217 -24.74 -2.42 -5.93
CA PRO A 217 -25.94 -1.64 -5.68
C PRO A 217 -25.69 -0.55 -4.64
N ALA A 218 -26.48 0.51 -4.65
CA ALA A 218 -26.35 1.60 -3.68
C ALA A 218 -26.84 1.16 -2.30
N GLY A 219 -26.03 1.43 -1.26
CA GLY A 219 -26.39 1.25 0.14
C GLY A 219 -26.48 -0.22 0.61
N VAL A 220 -26.19 -1.18 -0.25
CA VAL A 220 -26.29 -2.61 0.05
C VAL A 220 -24.92 -3.18 0.38
N GLU A 221 -24.87 -3.99 1.43
CA GLU A 221 -23.70 -4.81 1.78
C GLU A 221 -23.54 -5.96 0.79
N VAL A 222 -22.34 -6.10 0.26
CA VAL A 222 -21.98 -7.12 -0.72
C VAL A 222 -20.79 -7.93 -0.19
N THR A 223 -21.04 -9.17 0.19
CA THR A 223 -19.98 -10.13 0.52
C THR A 223 -19.40 -10.73 -0.76
N VAL A 224 -18.09 -10.71 -0.87
CA VAL A 224 -17.33 -11.28 -1.99
C VAL A 224 -16.33 -12.26 -1.44
N ASP A 225 -16.45 -13.53 -1.85
CA ASP A 225 -15.48 -14.58 -1.51
C ASP A 225 -14.61 -14.86 -2.73
N VAL A 226 -13.30 -14.82 -2.52
CA VAL A 226 -12.27 -15.03 -3.55
C VAL A 226 -11.35 -16.16 -3.11
N THR A 227 -11.09 -17.11 -4.02
CA THR A 227 -10.06 -18.13 -3.86
C THR A 227 -8.98 -17.91 -4.92
N LEU A 228 -7.72 -17.81 -4.49
CA LEU A 228 -6.57 -17.68 -5.37
C LEU A 228 -6.07 -19.04 -5.85
N LYS A 229 -5.39 -19.07 -7.01
CA LYS A 229 -4.77 -20.27 -7.56
C LYS A 229 -3.61 -20.80 -6.72
#